data_e9d8bf87631c167a9bf253dff8f9ece0
#
_entry.id   e9d8bf87631c167a9bf253dff8f9ece0
#
_cell.length_a   1.000
_cell.length_b   1.000
_cell.length_c   1.000
_cell.angle_alpha   90.00
_cell.angle_beta   90.00
_cell.angle_gamma   90.00
#
_symmetry.space_group_name_H-M   'P 1'
#
loop_
_entity.id
_entity.type
_entity.pdbx_description
1 polymer ?
#
loop_
_entity_poly.entity_id
_entity_poly.type
_entity_poly.pdbx_seq_one_letter_code
_entity_poly.pdbx_strand_id
1 'polypeptide(L)'
;MRIYDIIKKKRDGFALTKEEIDFFIKGYVDGSVHDYQASALCMAIFFQGMNERETADLTLSMAYSGDTVDLSRFGDLTVDKHSTGGVGDKTTLIVAPIVSSLGCVMAKMSGRGLGHTGGTIDKLESIDGFNTALSPEEFFAQVEKNGVAVVGQTGNLTPADKKLYALRDVTATVDNLSLIASSIMSKKLAAGSHTIVLDVKCGSGAFMKTPEDAKELAEAMVKIGNNCGRNTAAVITNMDRPLGNNIGNSLEVIEAVEVLKNNGPEDLKEVCLALSSEIVSLSKNIPIEEARKLTEDALSSGKAFEKFKEWISSQGGKREWIENTDLFPKATHSFEIKAEKDGYISKMDAESIGIASVILGAGRETKEDTIDMSAGIVLNKKTGDKIAKGDTLATLYTCNETSFNSAKEKYLSALEYSENPISEKALIYGVIK
;
A
#
# COMPACT_ATOMS: atom_id res chain seq x y z
N MET A 1 30.61 -22.99 -6.22
CA MET A 1 30.44 -21.67 -5.62
C MET A 1 30.16 -21.85 -4.13
N ARG A 2 30.70 -21.00 -3.24
CA ARG A 2 30.43 -21.07 -1.80
C ARG A 2 29.82 -19.73 -1.35
N ILE A 3 28.82 -19.79 -0.52
CA ILE A 3 28.16 -18.57 0.02
C ILE A 3 29.13 -17.67 0.81
N TYR A 4 30.12 -18.26 1.47
CA TYR A 4 31.21 -17.54 2.16
C TYR A 4 31.96 -16.57 1.23
N ASP A 5 32.28 -17.02 0.00
CA ASP A 5 33.02 -16.20 -0.96
C ASP A 5 32.20 -15.04 -1.48
N ILE A 6 30.87 -15.25 -1.65
CA ILE A 6 29.91 -14.24 -2.07
C ILE A 6 29.78 -13.15 -0.98
N ILE A 7 29.61 -13.57 0.29
CA ILE A 7 29.54 -12.65 1.43
C ILE A 7 30.83 -11.83 1.53
N LYS A 8 32.00 -12.49 1.47
CA LYS A 8 33.29 -11.82 1.52
C LYS A 8 33.45 -10.80 0.40
N LYS A 9 33.12 -11.20 -0.84
CA LYS A 9 33.19 -10.33 -2.02
C LYS A 9 32.34 -9.06 -1.83
N LYS A 10 31.07 -9.21 -1.37
CA LYS A 10 30.18 -8.07 -1.14
C LYS A 10 30.65 -7.20 0.03
N ARG A 11 31.08 -7.81 1.14
CA ARG A 11 31.65 -7.12 2.29
C ARG A 11 32.83 -6.23 1.90
N ASP A 12 33.67 -6.71 0.99
CA ASP A 12 34.88 -6.01 0.52
C ASP A 12 34.59 -4.97 -0.56
N GLY A 13 33.30 -4.69 -0.86
CA GLY A 13 32.83 -3.61 -1.76
C GLY A 13 32.74 -4.00 -3.24
N PHE A 14 32.91 -5.28 -3.58
CA PHE A 14 32.83 -5.71 -4.97
C PHE A 14 31.39 -6.06 -5.39
N ALA A 15 31.08 -5.78 -6.65
CA ALA A 15 29.79 -6.14 -7.23
C ALA A 15 29.66 -7.66 -7.41
N LEU A 16 28.50 -8.22 -7.05
CA LEU A 16 28.14 -9.61 -7.28
C LEU A 16 27.77 -9.83 -8.75
N THR A 17 28.05 -11.02 -9.29
CA THR A 17 27.56 -11.40 -10.62
C THR A 17 26.13 -11.94 -10.51
N LYS A 18 25.45 -12.07 -11.66
CA LYS A 18 24.11 -12.67 -11.74
C LYS A 18 24.11 -14.10 -11.18
N GLU A 19 25.12 -14.89 -11.54
CA GLU A 19 25.26 -16.28 -11.09
C GLU A 19 25.44 -16.38 -9.56
N GLU A 20 26.15 -15.42 -8.96
CA GLU A 20 26.34 -15.36 -7.50
C GLU A 20 25.03 -15.01 -6.79
N ILE A 21 24.25 -14.09 -7.36
CA ILE A 21 22.91 -13.71 -6.85
C ILE A 21 21.93 -14.87 -7.00
N ASP A 22 21.88 -15.51 -8.17
CA ASP A 22 21.03 -16.67 -8.43
C ASP A 22 21.38 -17.84 -7.49
N PHE A 23 22.67 -18.10 -7.25
CA PHE A 23 23.13 -19.10 -6.29
C PHE A 23 22.66 -18.81 -4.87
N PHE A 24 22.75 -17.54 -4.43
CA PHE A 24 22.28 -17.12 -3.11
C PHE A 24 20.77 -17.33 -2.97
N ILE A 25 19.99 -16.82 -3.91
CA ILE A 25 18.52 -16.88 -3.84
C ILE A 25 18.01 -18.32 -3.90
N LYS A 26 18.53 -19.13 -4.83
CA LYS A 26 18.17 -20.55 -4.94
C LYS A 26 18.54 -21.31 -3.66
N GLY A 27 19.75 -21.12 -3.16
CA GLY A 27 20.23 -21.79 -1.95
C GLY A 27 19.46 -21.33 -0.69
N TYR A 28 18.99 -20.09 -0.66
CA TYR A 28 18.17 -19.61 0.46
C TYR A 28 16.75 -20.19 0.42
N VAL A 29 16.17 -20.39 -0.76
CA VAL A 29 14.85 -21.03 -0.91
C VAL A 29 14.91 -22.51 -0.55
N ASP A 30 15.90 -23.26 -1.05
CA ASP A 30 16.05 -24.71 -0.82
C ASP A 30 16.66 -25.06 0.54
N GLY A 31 17.17 -24.06 1.30
CA GLY A 31 17.73 -24.22 2.64
C GLY A 31 19.22 -24.58 2.69
N SER A 32 19.92 -24.66 1.55
CA SER A 32 21.38 -24.86 1.51
C SER A 32 22.18 -23.64 1.94
N VAL A 33 21.57 -22.43 1.86
CA VAL A 33 22.04 -21.19 2.48
C VAL A 33 21.20 -20.95 3.74
N HIS A 34 21.88 -20.85 4.89
CA HIS A 34 21.23 -20.71 6.18
C HIS A 34 20.96 -19.23 6.54
N ASP A 35 20.02 -18.98 7.47
CA ASP A 35 19.63 -17.63 7.90
C ASP A 35 20.80 -16.75 8.34
N TYR A 36 21.77 -17.30 9.10
CA TYR A 36 22.95 -16.53 9.53
C TYR A 36 23.83 -16.09 8.36
N GLN A 37 23.90 -16.89 7.27
CA GLN A 37 24.63 -16.54 6.04
C GLN A 37 23.88 -15.49 5.24
N ALA A 38 22.56 -15.66 5.11
CA ALA A 38 21.69 -14.68 4.45
C ALA A 38 21.70 -13.33 5.19
N SER A 39 21.63 -13.35 6.53
CA SER A 39 21.75 -12.14 7.35
C SER A 39 23.09 -11.42 7.16
N ALA A 40 24.22 -12.19 7.11
CA ALA A 40 25.52 -11.61 6.86
C ALA A 40 25.62 -10.96 5.48
N LEU A 41 25.03 -11.58 4.44
CA LEU A 41 24.97 -10.98 3.10
C LEU A 41 24.09 -9.76 3.06
N CYS A 42 22.91 -9.78 3.68
CA CYS A 42 22.02 -8.60 3.79
C CYS A 42 22.73 -7.44 4.49
N MET A 43 23.48 -7.70 5.56
CA MET A 43 24.25 -6.67 6.25
C MET A 43 25.41 -6.13 5.39
N ALA A 44 26.09 -7.01 4.63
CA ALA A 44 27.10 -6.57 3.66
C ALA A 44 26.49 -5.68 2.57
N ILE A 45 25.30 -6.04 2.05
CA ILE A 45 24.55 -5.21 1.09
C ILE A 45 24.12 -3.89 1.75
N PHE A 46 23.69 -3.91 3.01
CA PHE A 46 23.27 -2.72 3.72
C PHE A 46 24.36 -1.64 3.75
N PHE A 47 25.61 -2.03 4.03
CA PHE A 47 26.73 -1.09 4.11
C PHE A 47 27.38 -0.77 2.76
N GLN A 48 27.41 -1.70 1.81
CA GLN A 48 28.09 -1.53 0.53
C GLN A 48 27.17 -1.11 -0.62
N GLY A 49 25.84 -1.22 -0.41
CA GLY A 49 24.85 -1.02 -1.46
C GLY A 49 24.89 -2.10 -2.54
N MET A 50 24.02 -1.97 -3.50
CA MET A 50 24.01 -2.71 -4.78
C MET A 50 23.91 -1.69 -5.92
N ASN A 51 24.64 -1.93 -7.00
CA ASN A 51 24.45 -1.14 -8.21
C ASN A 51 23.16 -1.57 -8.92
N GLU A 52 22.76 -0.83 -9.96
CA GLU A 52 21.51 -1.04 -10.70
C GLU A 52 21.38 -2.45 -11.27
N ARG A 53 22.47 -3.01 -11.83
CA ARG A 53 22.49 -4.38 -12.37
C ARG A 53 22.30 -5.41 -11.26
N GLU A 54 23.02 -5.28 -10.15
CA GLU A 54 22.86 -6.18 -9.00
C GLU A 54 21.43 -6.15 -8.45
N THR A 55 20.83 -4.94 -8.34
CA THR A 55 19.46 -4.76 -7.85
C THR A 55 18.45 -5.40 -8.80
N ALA A 56 18.63 -5.25 -10.12
CA ALA A 56 17.79 -5.89 -11.13
C ALA A 56 17.94 -7.42 -11.10
N ASP A 57 19.18 -7.94 -11.03
CA ASP A 57 19.42 -9.38 -10.94
C ASP A 57 18.81 -10.00 -9.68
N LEU A 58 18.93 -9.33 -8.53
CA LEU A 58 18.30 -9.76 -7.27
C LEU A 58 16.78 -9.77 -7.40
N THR A 59 16.20 -8.72 -7.98
CA THR A 59 14.76 -8.60 -8.20
C THR A 59 14.23 -9.75 -9.06
N LEU A 60 14.88 -10.02 -10.19
CA LEU A 60 14.49 -11.10 -11.10
C LEU A 60 14.66 -12.48 -10.46
N SER A 61 15.77 -12.70 -9.76
CA SER A 61 16.04 -13.97 -9.08
C SER A 61 14.96 -14.25 -8.01
N MET A 62 14.55 -13.23 -7.25
CA MET A 62 13.44 -13.35 -6.29
C MET A 62 12.08 -13.52 -6.99
N ALA A 63 11.80 -12.78 -8.07
CA ALA A 63 10.55 -12.87 -8.81
C ALA A 63 10.30 -14.29 -9.35
N TYR A 64 11.35 -14.94 -9.85
CA TYR A 64 11.28 -16.29 -10.43
C TYR A 64 11.64 -17.40 -9.44
N SER A 65 11.71 -17.11 -8.15
CA SER A 65 12.01 -18.11 -7.12
C SER A 65 10.83 -19.05 -6.80
N GLY A 66 9.63 -18.74 -7.28
CA GLY A 66 8.41 -19.52 -7.10
C GLY A 66 7.47 -19.37 -8.27
N ASP A 67 6.16 -19.41 -8.00
CA ASP A 67 5.14 -19.28 -9.03
C ASP A 67 5.07 -17.85 -9.59
N THR A 68 4.70 -17.75 -10.86
CA THR A 68 4.40 -16.50 -11.55
C THR A 68 3.01 -16.54 -12.15
N VAL A 69 2.38 -15.39 -12.30
CA VAL A 69 1.04 -15.29 -12.89
C VAL A 69 1.18 -14.88 -14.36
N ASP A 70 0.65 -15.71 -15.26
CA ASP A 70 0.58 -15.40 -16.68
C ASP A 70 -0.72 -14.65 -16.99
N LEU A 71 -0.60 -13.35 -17.25
CA LEU A 71 -1.70 -12.48 -17.65
C LEU A 71 -1.74 -12.20 -19.16
N SER A 72 -0.94 -12.89 -19.96
CA SER A 72 -0.81 -12.65 -21.42
C SER A 72 -2.16 -12.72 -22.17
N ARG A 73 -3.10 -13.58 -21.68
CA ARG A 73 -4.45 -13.69 -22.24
C ARG A 73 -5.27 -12.39 -22.19
N PHE A 74 -4.93 -11.47 -21.29
CA PHE A 74 -5.60 -10.18 -21.13
C PHE A 74 -4.90 -9.04 -21.88
N GLY A 75 -3.78 -9.32 -22.54
CA GLY A 75 -3.02 -8.34 -23.34
C GLY A 75 -2.36 -7.23 -22.53
N ASP A 76 -2.06 -6.13 -23.19
CA ASP A 76 -1.26 -5.01 -22.64
C ASP A 76 -2.05 -4.10 -21.67
N LEU A 77 -3.37 -4.28 -21.58
CA LEU A 77 -4.23 -3.50 -20.66
C LEU A 77 -4.19 -4.01 -19.21
N THR A 78 -3.35 -5.00 -18.92
CA THR A 78 -3.16 -5.49 -17.55
C THR A 78 -2.37 -4.47 -16.71
N VAL A 79 -2.93 -4.10 -15.54
CA VAL A 79 -2.39 -3.05 -14.69
C VAL A 79 -2.28 -3.49 -13.24
N ASP A 80 -1.30 -2.95 -12.53
CA ASP A 80 -1.22 -3.06 -11.06
C ASP A 80 -0.89 -1.69 -10.44
N LYS A 81 -1.45 -1.44 -9.28
CA LYS A 81 -1.12 -0.33 -8.41
C LYS A 81 -0.50 -0.87 -7.12
N HIS A 82 0.68 -0.39 -6.76
CA HIS A 82 1.30 -0.74 -5.48
C HIS A 82 1.54 0.51 -4.64
N SER A 83 1.26 0.42 -3.35
CA SER A 83 1.66 1.44 -2.38
C SER A 83 2.78 0.91 -1.51
N THR A 84 3.73 1.78 -1.17
CA THR A 84 4.79 1.45 -0.20
C THR A 84 4.28 1.37 1.24
N GLY A 85 2.99 1.68 1.46
CA GLY A 85 2.32 1.59 2.76
C GLY A 85 2.15 2.95 3.43
N GLY A 86 1.02 3.13 4.09
CA GLY A 86 0.67 4.35 4.80
C GLY A 86 -0.58 4.20 5.64
N VAL A 87 -0.93 5.24 6.38
CA VAL A 87 -2.09 5.30 7.26
C VAL A 87 -3.29 5.87 6.50
N GLY A 88 -4.42 5.17 6.55
CA GLY A 88 -5.60 5.54 5.77
C GLY A 88 -5.46 5.27 4.26
N ASP A 89 -4.50 4.42 3.86
CA ASP A 89 -4.26 4.10 2.45
C ASP A 89 -5.27 3.07 1.92
N LYS A 90 -6.42 3.58 1.53
CA LYS A 90 -7.51 2.85 0.87
C LYS A 90 -7.53 3.03 -0.65
N THR A 91 -6.48 3.62 -1.23
CA THR A 91 -6.43 4.01 -2.64
C THR A 91 -6.73 2.88 -3.61
N THR A 92 -6.35 1.62 -3.29
CA THR A 92 -6.68 0.47 -4.15
C THR A 92 -8.18 0.27 -4.34
N LEU A 93 -9.00 0.51 -3.29
CA LEU A 93 -10.47 0.34 -3.36
C LEU A 93 -11.13 1.35 -4.31
N ILE A 94 -10.47 2.48 -4.56
CA ILE A 94 -10.95 3.55 -5.42
C ILE A 94 -10.33 3.46 -6.83
N VAL A 95 -9.00 3.26 -6.89
CA VAL A 95 -8.27 3.18 -8.16
C VAL A 95 -8.71 1.97 -9.00
N ALA A 96 -8.88 0.80 -8.37
CA ALA A 96 -9.24 -0.41 -9.09
C ALA A 96 -10.56 -0.27 -9.87
N PRO A 97 -11.67 0.16 -9.28
CA PRO A 97 -12.91 0.34 -10.04
C PRO A 97 -12.84 1.50 -11.05
N ILE A 98 -12.10 2.59 -10.79
CA ILE A 98 -11.91 3.67 -11.78
C ILE A 98 -11.27 3.12 -13.04
N VAL A 99 -10.09 2.49 -12.92
CA VAL A 99 -9.33 2.02 -14.09
C VAL A 99 -10.02 0.86 -14.80
N SER A 100 -10.69 -0.03 -14.06
CA SER A 100 -11.41 -1.15 -14.66
C SER A 100 -12.69 -0.70 -15.37
N SER A 101 -13.36 0.37 -14.90
CA SER A 101 -14.50 0.97 -15.62
C SER A 101 -14.11 1.61 -16.97
N LEU A 102 -12.81 1.88 -17.14
CA LEU A 102 -12.20 2.41 -18.37
C LEU A 102 -11.57 1.30 -19.24
N GLY A 103 -11.77 0.02 -18.89
CA GLY A 103 -11.32 -1.13 -19.67
C GLY A 103 -9.90 -1.61 -19.38
N CYS A 104 -9.22 -1.06 -18.35
CA CYS A 104 -8.00 -1.67 -17.85
C CYS A 104 -8.32 -2.96 -17.06
N VAL A 105 -7.38 -3.88 -16.99
CA VAL A 105 -7.55 -5.17 -16.32
C VAL A 105 -6.65 -5.23 -15.09
N MET A 106 -7.25 -5.21 -13.88
CA MET A 106 -6.52 -5.27 -12.62
C MET A 106 -6.61 -6.65 -11.97
N ALA A 107 -5.62 -7.49 -12.25
CA ALA A 107 -5.45 -8.82 -11.64
C ALA A 107 -4.46 -8.70 -10.47
N LYS A 108 -4.95 -8.29 -9.28
CA LYS A 108 -4.11 -7.84 -8.18
C LYS A 108 -3.94 -8.87 -7.08
N MET A 109 -2.69 -9.09 -6.68
CA MET A 109 -2.36 -9.75 -5.41
C MET A 109 -1.94 -8.71 -4.38
N SER A 110 -2.51 -8.78 -3.17
CA SER A 110 -2.28 -7.80 -2.11
C SER A 110 -1.97 -8.49 -0.79
N GLY A 111 -1.33 -7.75 0.12
CA GLY A 111 -1.00 -8.21 1.46
C GLY A 111 -2.03 -7.79 2.51
N ARG A 112 -1.88 -8.40 3.71
CA ARG A 112 -2.53 -7.96 4.95
C ARG A 112 -1.77 -6.78 5.55
N GLY A 113 -2.41 -6.09 6.48
CA GLY A 113 -1.78 -5.02 7.25
C GLY A 113 -0.65 -5.53 8.14
N LEU A 114 0.37 -4.70 8.29
CA LEU A 114 1.50 -4.94 9.17
C LEU A 114 1.84 -3.67 9.95
N GLY A 115 2.02 -3.81 11.25
CA GLY A 115 2.30 -2.70 12.16
C GLY A 115 1.20 -1.63 12.09
N HIS A 116 1.59 -0.37 11.94
CA HIS A 116 0.69 0.79 11.90
C HIS A 116 -0.04 1.00 10.56
N THR A 117 0.25 0.19 9.54
CA THR A 117 -0.38 0.32 8.21
C THR A 117 -1.51 -0.68 8.03
N GLY A 118 -2.67 -0.24 7.54
CA GLY A 118 -3.80 -1.11 7.24
C GLY A 118 -3.62 -1.87 5.92
N GLY A 119 -4.01 -3.16 5.87
CA GLY A 119 -3.91 -4.01 4.68
C GLY A 119 -5.13 -3.90 3.75
N THR A 120 -4.90 -3.94 2.44
CA THR A 120 -6.00 -3.96 1.46
C THR A 120 -6.89 -5.20 1.65
N ILE A 121 -6.29 -6.35 1.98
CA ILE A 121 -7.03 -7.60 2.20
C ILE A 121 -7.92 -7.48 3.44
N ASP A 122 -7.41 -6.95 4.55
CA ASP A 122 -8.19 -6.78 5.78
C ASP A 122 -9.39 -5.84 5.57
N LYS A 123 -9.21 -4.77 4.77
CA LYS A 123 -10.30 -3.85 4.40
C LYS A 123 -11.36 -4.56 3.56
N LEU A 124 -10.99 -5.31 2.54
CA LEU A 124 -11.93 -6.06 1.72
C LEU A 124 -12.66 -7.15 2.51
N GLU A 125 -11.99 -7.83 3.44
CA GLU A 125 -12.60 -8.83 4.33
C GLU A 125 -13.57 -8.22 5.36
N SER A 126 -13.56 -6.89 5.56
CA SER A 126 -14.57 -6.22 6.36
C SER A 126 -15.94 -6.15 5.66
N ILE A 127 -15.99 -6.42 4.35
CA ILE A 127 -17.23 -6.53 3.57
C ILE A 127 -17.75 -7.96 3.70
N ASP A 128 -18.93 -8.13 4.26
CA ASP A 128 -19.50 -9.46 4.49
C ASP A 128 -19.57 -10.30 3.21
N GLY A 129 -19.03 -11.52 3.30
CA GLY A 129 -18.99 -12.50 2.22
C GLY A 129 -17.88 -12.30 1.19
N PHE A 130 -17.09 -11.20 1.24
CA PHE A 130 -16.03 -10.98 0.25
C PHE A 130 -14.92 -12.03 0.36
N ASN A 131 -14.64 -12.73 -0.75
CA ASN A 131 -13.66 -13.81 -0.79
C ASN A 131 -12.31 -13.31 -1.35
N THR A 132 -11.28 -13.27 -0.50
CA THR A 132 -9.90 -12.94 -0.86
C THR A 132 -9.03 -14.16 -1.19
N ALA A 133 -9.58 -15.37 -1.06
CA ALA A 133 -8.87 -16.64 -1.22
C ALA A 133 -9.40 -17.44 -2.42
N LEU A 134 -9.57 -16.80 -3.58
CA LEU A 134 -9.99 -17.47 -4.81
C LEU A 134 -8.92 -18.46 -5.27
N SER A 135 -9.36 -19.60 -5.83
CA SER A 135 -8.48 -20.50 -6.58
C SER A 135 -7.93 -19.78 -7.82
N PRO A 136 -6.82 -20.24 -8.43
CA PRO A 136 -6.34 -19.65 -9.68
C PRO A 136 -7.40 -19.60 -10.79
N GLU A 137 -8.21 -20.64 -10.94
CA GLU A 137 -9.28 -20.72 -11.92
C GLU A 137 -10.37 -19.68 -11.65
N GLU A 138 -10.82 -19.55 -10.41
CA GLU A 138 -11.79 -18.53 -9.99
C GLU A 138 -11.25 -17.13 -10.16
N PHE A 139 -9.96 -16.90 -9.81
CA PHE A 139 -9.30 -15.62 -9.99
C PHE A 139 -9.29 -15.18 -11.44
N PHE A 140 -8.87 -16.06 -12.38
CA PHE A 140 -8.88 -15.74 -13.79
C PHE A 140 -10.29 -15.55 -14.36
N ALA A 141 -11.26 -16.37 -13.96
CA ALA A 141 -12.65 -16.21 -14.38
C ALA A 141 -13.24 -14.87 -13.88
N GLN A 142 -12.88 -14.45 -12.65
CA GLN A 142 -13.28 -13.18 -12.09
C GLN A 142 -12.70 -12.00 -12.89
N VAL A 143 -11.39 -12.06 -13.19
CA VAL A 143 -10.71 -11.03 -13.99
C VAL A 143 -11.31 -10.95 -15.40
N GLU A 144 -11.56 -12.08 -16.06
CA GLU A 144 -12.17 -12.13 -17.40
C GLU A 144 -13.57 -11.52 -17.42
N LYS A 145 -14.37 -11.80 -16.42
CA LYS A 145 -15.76 -11.33 -16.32
C LYS A 145 -15.86 -9.84 -15.98
N ASN A 146 -15.06 -9.36 -15.06
CA ASN A 146 -15.24 -8.04 -14.45
C ASN A 146 -14.09 -7.06 -14.69
N GLY A 147 -12.97 -7.50 -15.24
CA GLY A 147 -11.77 -6.69 -15.42
C GLY A 147 -11.04 -6.38 -14.10
N VAL A 148 -11.51 -6.91 -12.97
CA VAL A 148 -10.87 -6.69 -11.67
C VAL A 148 -11.04 -7.89 -10.75
N ALA A 149 -9.94 -8.29 -10.10
CA ALA A 149 -9.94 -9.17 -8.94
C ALA A 149 -8.80 -8.77 -7.99
N VAL A 150 -9.05 -8.84 -6.68
CA VAL A 150 -8.03 -8.63 -5.64
C VAL A 150 -8.05 -9.81 -4.69
N VAL A 151 -6.92 -10.50 -4.58
CA VAL A 151 -6.76 -11.69 -3.73
C VAL A 151 -5.55 -11.55 -2.82
N GLY A 152 -5.53 -12.35 -1.76
CA GLY A 152 -4.35 -12.53 -0.92
C GLY A 152 -3.19 -13.13 -1.71
N GLN A 153 -1.95 -12.84 -1.31
CA GLN A 153 -0.78 -13.46 -1.93
C GLN A 153 -0.76 -14.96 -1.65
N THR A 154 -0.55 -15.77 -2.68
CA THR A 154 -0.36 -17.21 -2.51
C THR A 154 0.97 -17.50 -1.82
N GLY A 155 1.04 -18.61 -1.08
CA GLY A 155 2.23 -18.97 -0.29
C GLY A 155 3.50 -19.18 -1.10
N ASN A 156 3.35 -19.47 -2.41
CA ASN A 156 4.46 -19.79 -3.31
C ASN A 156 4.80 -18.64 -4.29
N LEU A 157 4.12 -17.50 -4.22
CA LEU A 157 4.55 -16.31 -4.96
C LEU A 157 5.78 -15.72 -4.29
N THR A 158 6.89 -15.61 -5.02
CA THR A 158 8.18 -15.05 -4.53
C THR A 158 8.62 -15.58 -3.16
N PRO A 159 8.78 -16.91 -2.94
CA PRO A 159 9.14 -17.48 -1.65
C PRO A 159 10.48 -16.96 -1.12
N ALA A 160 11.42 -16.61 -1.99
CA ALA A 160 12.67 -15.99 -1.60
C ALA A 160 12.47 -14.65 -0.91
N ASP A 161 11.62 -13.78 -1.47
CA ASP A 161 11.31 -12.49 -0.85
C ASP A 161 10.62 -12.66 0.49
N LYS A 162 9.66 -13.58 0.60
CA LYS A 162 8.96 -13.86 1.86
C LYS A 162 9.92 -14.26 2.98
N LYS A 163 10.85 -15.18 2.69
CA LYS A 163 11.87 -15.61 3.67
C LYS A 163 12.85 -14.47 3.99
N LEU A 164 13.32 -13.76 2.95
CA LEU A 164 14.32 -12.72 3.10
C LEU A 164 13.76 -11.51 3.86
N TYR A 165 12.50 -11.11 3.59
CA TYR A 165 11.85 -10.03 4.30
C TYR A 165 11.67 -10.36 5.79
N ALA A 166 11.19 -11.57 6.11
CA ALA A 166 11.04 -12.02 7.50
C ALA A 166 12.38 -12.04 8.27
N LEU A 167 13.49 -12.37 7.58
CA LEU A 167 14.82 -12.31 8.17
C LEU A 167 15.27 -10.85 8.40
N ARG A 168 15.06 -9.99 7.41
CA ARG A 168 15.46 -8.57 7.47
C ARG A 168 14.73 -7.81 8.56
N ASP A 169 13.47 -8.14 8.81
CA ASP A 169 12.62 -7.52 9.82
C ASP A 169 13.20 -7.64 11.24
N VAL A 170 13.90 -8.73 11.52
CA VAL A 170 14.51 -9.03 12.83
C VAL A 170 16.03 -8.85 12.87
N THR A 171 16.65 -8.41 11.77
CA THR A 171 18.13 -8.25 11.66
C THR A 171 18.56 -6.83 11.33
N ALA A 172 17.66 -5.84 11.45
CA ALA A 172 17.91 -4.42 11.17
C ALA A 172 18.50 -4.16 9.77
N THR A 173 17.99 -4.85 8.75
CA THR A 173 18.43 -4.71 7.35
C THR A 173 17.29 -4.37 6.40
N VAL A 174 16.15 -3.89 6.94
CA VAL A 174 15.01 -3.45 6.10
C VAL A 174 15.33 -2.16 5.36
N ASP A 175 15.95 -1.19 6.03
CA ASP A 175 16.13 0.19 5.55
C ASP A 175 17.29 0.32 4.54
N ASN A 176 17.30 -0.52 3.50
CA ASN A 176 18.24 -0.43 2.40
C ASN A 176 17.49 -0.30 1.07
N LEU A 177 17.79 0.73 0.30
CA LEU A 177 17.10 1.08 -0.94
C LEU A 177 17.00 -0.09 -1.93
N SER A 178 18.13 -0.75 -2.22
CA SER A 178 18.17 -1.86 -3.17
C SER A 178 17.33 -3.04 -2.71
N LEU A 179 17.39 -3.37 -1.41
CA LEU A 179 16.63 -4.47 -0.82
C LEU A 179 15.12 -4.14 -0.74
N ILE A 180 14.73 -2.89 -0.48
CA ILE A 180 13.34 -2.44 -0.52
C ILE A 180 12.80 -2.51 -1.96
N ALA A 181 13.52 -1.91 -2.91
CA ALA A 181 13.12 -1.90 -4.32
C ALA A 181 12.98 -3.32 -4.89
N SER A 182 13.95 -4.19 -4.62
CA SER A 182 13.92 -5.59 -5.07
C SER A 182 12.77 -6.38 -4.45
N SER A 183 12.48 -6.19 -3.16
CA SER A 183 11.37 -6.84 -2.46
C SER A 183 10.02 -6.45 -3.08
N ILE A 184 9.79 -5.16 -3.32
CA ILE A 184 8.55 -4.67 -3.92
C ILE A 184 8.41 -5.16 -5.36
N MET A 185 9.43 -4.91 -6.18
CA MET A 185 9.35 -5.16 -7.62
C MET A 185 9.36 -6.65 -7.97
N SER A 186 9.99 -7.51 -7.20
CA SER A 186 9.93 -8.96 -7.41
C SER A 186 8.48 -9.49 -7.38
N LYS A 187 7.69 -9.04 -6.40
CA LYS A 187 6.26 -9.39 -6.29
C LYS A 187 5.44 -8.85 -7.47
N LYS A 188 5.76 -7.63 -7.93
CA LYS A 188 5.04 -7.02 -9.06
C LYS A 188 5.36 -7.70 -10.38
N LEU A 189 6.61 -8.07 -10.59
CA LEU A 189 7.02 -8.84 -11.78
C LEU A 189 6.41 -10.24 -11.78
N ALA A 190 6.43 -10.94 -10.64
CA ALA A 190 5.81 -12.27 -10.50
C ALA A 190 4.28 -12.24 -10.70
N ALA A 191 3.62 -11.15 -10.32
CA ALA A 191 2.17 -10.95 -10.54
C ALA A 191 1.80 -10.69 -12.01
N GLY A 192 2.74 -10.39 -12.90
CA GLY A 192 2.59 -10.48 -14.35
C GLY A 192 1.98 -9.26 -15.07
N SER A 193 1.54 -8.20 -14.39
CA SER A 193 0.92 -7.02 -15.02
C SER A 193 1.87 -6.30 -15.98
N HIS A 194 1.35 -5.82 -17.11
CA HIS A 194 2.12 -5.08 -18.12
C HIS A 194 2.44 -3.65 -17.67
N THR A 195 1.48 -2.98 -17.05
CA THR A 195 1.65 -1.62 -16.51
C THR A 195 1.66 -1.65 -14.98
N ILE A 196 2.64 -0.99 -14.36
CA ILE A 196 2.80 -0.92 -12.91
C ILE A 196 2.88 0.55 -12.49
N VAL A 197 1.96 1.01 -11.65
CA VAL A 197 2.05 2.34 -11.04
C VAL A 197 2.28 2.21 -9.54
N LEU A 198 3.36 2.84 -9.09
CA LEU A 198 3.81 2.81 -7.71
C LEU A 198 3.35 4.09 -7.00
N ASP A 199 2.70 3.94 -5.86
CA ASP A 199 2.36 5.02 -4.94
C ASP A 199 3.43 5.04 -3.85
N VAL A 200 4.46 5.85 -4.04
CA VAL A 200 5.59 5.94 -3.12
C VAL A 200 5.25 6.97 -2.05
N LYS A 201 4.90 6.46 -0.87
CA LYS A 201 4.56 7.27 0.29
C LYS A 201 5.80 7.91 0.90
N CYS A 202 5.68 9.21 1.24
CA CYS A 202 6.72 10.03 1.84
C CYS A 202 6.20 10.79 3.05
N GLY A 203 6.83 10.66 4.20
CA GLY A 203 6.46 11.37 5.42
C GLY A 203 6.47 10.50 6.67
N SER A 204 5.94 11.02 7.77
CA SER A 204 5.97 10.37 9.08
C SER A 204 5.33 8.98 9.09
N GLY A 205 4.25 8.76 8.36
CA GLY A 205 3.54 7.48 8.26
C GLY A 205 4.06 6.54 7.17
N ALA A 206 5.21 6.81 6.57
CA ALA A 206 5.80 6.01 5.48
C ALA A 206 7.20 5.51 5.84
N PHE A 207 7.72 4.55 5.05
CA PHE A 207 9.12 4.13 5.16
C PHE A 207 10.09 5.26 4.75
N MET A 208 9.80 5.95 3.65
CA MET A 208 10.60 7.09 3.19
C MET A 208 10.17 8.33 3.95
N LYS A 209 11.12 8.94 4.67
CA LYS A 209 10.82 10.09 5.54
C LYS A 209 11.00 11.43 4.82
N THR A 210 11.83 11.48 3.77
CA THR A 210 12.09 12.68 2.98
C THR A 210 11.66 12.54 1.53
N PRO A 211 11.31 13.62 0.82
CA PRO A 211 11.01 13.57 -0.61
C PRO A 211 12.19 13.07 -1.46
N GLU A 212 13.42 13.35 -1.03
CA GLU A 212 14.65 12.91 -1.69
C GLU A 212 14.79 11.38 -1.64
N ASP A 213 14.63 10.77 -0.47
CA ASP A 213 14.68 9.31 -0.29
C ASP A 213 13.54 8.62 -1.09
N ALA A 214 12.34 9.23 -1.04
CA ALA A 214 11.18 8.71 -1.78
C ALA A 214 11.41 8.77 -3.29
N LYS A 215 12.07 9.83 -3.79
CA LYS A 215 12.42 9.98 -5.19
C LYS A 215 13.46 8.93 -5.62
N GLU A 216 14.49 8.73 -4.82
CA GLU A 216 15.54 7.75 -5.11
C GLU A 216 14.94 6.33 -5.19
N LEU A 217 14.05 5.97 -4.24
CA LEU A 217 13.32 4.69 -4.28
C LEU A 217 12.42 4.58 -5.51
N ALA A 218 11.69 5.64 -5.85
CA ALA A 218 10.81 5.68 -7.01
C ALA A 218 11.61 5.47 -8.31
N GLU A 219 12.72 6.18 -8.50
CA GLU A 219 13.62 6.04 -9.66
C GLU A 219 14.17 4.61 -9.78
N ALA A 220 14.62 4.03 -8.67
CA ALA A 220 15.13 2.65 -8.66
C ALA A 220 14.06 1.64 -9.09
N MET A 221 12.85 1.74 -8.54
CA MET A 221 11.75 0.82 -8.86
C MET A 221 11.23 0.99 -10.30
N VAL A 222 11.08 2.24 -10.77
CA VAL A 222 10.68 2.52 -12.17
C VAL A 222 11.69 1.94 -13.14
N LYS A 223 12.98 2.14 -12.89
CA LYS A 223 14.05 1.61 -13.72
C LYS A 223 14.07 0.08 -13.76
N ILE A 224 13.86 -0.59 -12.62
CA ILE A 224 13.72 -2.05 -12.56
C ILE A 224 12.56 -2.49 -13.44
N GLY A 225 11.37 -1.90 -13.29
CA GLY A 225 10.19 -2.29 -14.04
C GLY A 225 10.38 -2.09 -15.55
N ASN A 226 10.87 -0.91 -15.98
CA ASN A 226 11.10 -0.59 -17.39
C ASN A 226 12.17 -1.51 -18.00
N ASN A 227 13.26 -1.81 -17.28
CA ASN A 227 14.29 -2.75 -17.75
C ASN A 227 13.78 -4.20 -17.86
N CYS A 228 12.71 -4.55 -17.14
CA CYS A 228 12.03 -5.84 -17.24
C CYS A 228 10.86 -5.85 -18.26
N GLY A 229 10.77 -4.83 -19.11
CA GLY A 229 9.73 -4.74 -20.17
C GLY A 229 8.34 -4.42 -19.63
N ARG A 230 8.24 -3.76 -18.46
CA ARG A 230 6.97 -3.28 -17.91
C ARG A 230 6.87 -1.76 -18.05
N ASN A 231 5.68 -1.26 -18.40
CA ASN A 231 5.43 0.19 -18.37
C ASN A 231 5.28 0.62 -16.91
N THR A 232 6.32 1.26 -16.36
CA THR A 232 6.35 1.56 -14.92
C THR A 232 6.45 3.05 -14.67
N ALA A 233 5.61 3.57 -13.77
CA ALA A 233 5.73 4.93 -13.23
C ALA A 233 5.54 4.90 -11.71
N ALA A 234 5.99 5.98 -11.05
CA ALA A 234 5.79 6.19 -9.63
C ALA A 234 5.23 7.59 -9.36
N VAL A 235 4.23 7.68 -8.49
CA VAL A 235 3.71 8.93 -7.94
C VAL A 235 4.18 9.03 -6.50
N ILE A 236 4.89 10.09 -6.14
CA ILE A 236 5.38 10.33 -4.79
C ILE A 236 4.33 11.14 -4.06
N THR A 237 3.74 10.56 -3.00
CA THR A 237 2.60 11.13 -2.28
C THR A 237 2.91 11.38 -0.81
N ASN A 238 2.32 12.45 -0.27
CA ASN A 238 2.50 12.88 1.11
C ASN A 238 1.82 11.93 2.09
N MET A 239 2.55 11.48 3.13
CA MET A 239 2.08 10.68 4.25
C MET A 239 2.53 11.28 5.60
N ASP A 240 2.72 12.59 5.68
CA ASP A 240 2.94 13.30 6.95
C ASP A 240 1.65 13.41 7.79
N ARG A 241 0.51 13.17 7.15
CA ARG A 241 -0.80 13.02 7.78
C ARG A 241 -1.54 11.83 7.17
N PRO A 242 -2.49 11.21 7.86
CA PRO A 242 -3.31 10.15 7.28
C PRO A 242 -4.04 10.60 6.02
N LEU A 243 -4.17 9.69 5.04
CA LEU A 243 -4.86 9.95 3.79
C LEU A 243 -6.38 9.74 3.97
N GLY A 244 -7.17 10.76 3.61
CA GLY A 244 -8.58 10.81 3.95
C GLY A 244 -8.78 11.05 5.45
N ASN A 245 -9.99 10.81 5.94
CA ASN A 245 -10.38 11.08 7.32
C ASN A 245 -10.53 9.80 8.14
N ASN A 246 -10.85 8.68 7.52
CA ASN A 246 -11.14 7.42 8.19
C ASN A 246 -9.91 6.51 8.22
N ILE A 247 -9.64 5.93 9.40
CA ILE A 247 -8.53 5.01 9.65
C ILE A 247 -9.12 3.79 10.38
N GLY A 248 -9.02 2.62 9.78
CA GLY A 248 -9.62 1.38 10.26
C GLY A 248 -10.29 0.63 9.10
N ASN A 249 -10.54 -0.69 9.24
CA ASN A 249 -10.86 -1.53 8.08
C ASN A 249 -12.20 -1.15 7.43
N SER A 250 -13.34 -1.33 8.09
CA SER A 250 -14.63 -0.96 7.55
C SER A 250 -14.79 0.54 7.36
N LEU A 251 -14.23 1.36 8.25
CA LEU A 251 -14.27 2.82 8.14
C LEU A 251 -13.62 3.29 6.83
N GLU A 252 -12.50 2.68 6.44
CA GLU A 252 -11.82 3.01 5.19
C GLU A 252 -12.59 2.53 3.96
N VAL A 253 -13.31 1.39 4.03
CA VAL A 253 -14.20 0.96 2.96
C VAL A 253 -15.37 1.94 2.80
N ILE A 254 -15.98 2.37 3.91
CA ILE A 254 -17.05 3.37 3.91
C ILE A 254 -16.60 4.67 3.23
N GLU A 255 -15.40 5.16 3.58
CA GLU A 255 -14.86 6.37 2.97
C GLU A 255 -14.52 6.18 1.48
N ALA A 256 -14.01 5.00 1.09
CA ALA A 256 -13.80 4.70 -0.32
C ALA A 256 -15.11 4.70 -1.13
N VAL A 257 -16.20 4.20 -0.54
CA VAL A 257 -17.55 4.29 -1.12
C VAL A 257 -17.98 5.74 -1.30
N GLU A 258 -17.74 6.60 -0.31
CA GLU A 258 -18.10 8.03 -0.42
C GLU A 258 -17.27 8.73 -1.50
N VAL A 259 -15.98 8.43 -1.65
CA VAL A 259 -15.18 8.95 -2.78
C VAL A 259 -15.77 8.49 -4.12
N LEU A 260 -16.13 7.20 -4.24
CA LEU A 260 -16.72 6.66 -5.46
C LEU A 260 -18.12 7.25 -5.78
N LYS A 261 -18.83 7.75 -4.76
CA LYS A 261 -20.05 8.56 -4.88
C LYS A 261 -19.78 10.06 -5.10
N ASN A 262 -18.49 10.44 -5.24
CA ASN A 262 -18.01 11.82 -5.42
C ASN A 262 -18.25 12.75 -4.20
N ASN A 263 -18.35 12.19 -2.99
CA ASN A 263 -18.61 12.90 -1.72
C ASN A 263 -17.46 12.79 -0.71
N GLY A 264 -16.37 12.11 -1.05
CA GLY A 264 -15.26 11.84 -0.12
C GLY A 264 -14.28 13.02 0.05
N PRO A 265 -13.27 12.87 0.93
CA PRO A 265 -12.24 13.87 1.15
C PRO A 265 -11.44 14.17 -0.11
N GLU A 266 -11.14 15.45 -0.34
CA GLU A 266 -10.50 15.92 -1.57
C GLU A 266 -9.06 15.40 -1.71
N ASP A 267 -8.30 15.29 -0.60
CA ASP A 267 -6.94 14.74 -0.61
C ASP A 267 -6.90 13.27 -1.08
N LEU A 268 -7.83 12.45 -0.59
CA LEU A 268 -7.96 11.05 -1.00
C LEU A 268 -8.38 10.93 -2.47
N LYS A 269 -9.35 11.74 -2.87
CA LYS A 269 -9.83 11.81 -4.26
C LYS A 269 -8.72 12.20 -5.22
N GLU A 270 -7.96 13.25 -4.91
CA GLU A 270 -6.87 13.75 -5.75
C GLU A 270 -5.76 12.71 -5.93
N VAL A 271 -5.30 12.05 -4.84
CA VAL A 271 -4.30 10.97 -4.93
C VAL A 271 -4.82 9.82 -5.80
N CYS A 272 -6.09 9.42 -5.63
CA CYS A 272 -6.65 8.34 -6.43
C CYS A 272 -6.78 8.70 -7.91
N LEU A 273 -7.17 9.94 -8.21
CA LEU A 273 -7.24 10.42 -9.60
C LEU A 273 -5.86 10.51 -10.24
N ALA A 274 -4.84 10.99 -9.52
CA ALA A 274 -3.48 11.04 -10.02
C ALA A 274 -2.94 9.63 -10.36
N LEU A 275 -3.11 8.67 -9.44
CA LEU A 275 -2.71 7.29 -9.66
C LEU A 275 -3.47 6.63 -10.81
N SER A 276 -4.78 6.83 -10.87
CA SER A 276 -5.63 6.28 -11.95
C SER A 276 -5.27 6.87 -13.31
N SER A 277 -4.97 8.16 -13.36
CA SER A 277 -4.58 8.85 -14.61
C SER A 277 -3.24 8.33 -15.13
N GLU A 278 -2.25 8.11 -14.27
CA GLU A 278 -0.98 7.52 -14.68
C GLU A 278 -1.17 6.08 -15.20
N ILE A 279 -2.01 5.26 -14.53
CA ILE A 279 -2.33 3.91 -14.99
C ILE A 279 -2.96 3.95 -16.37
N VAL A 280 -3.99 4.79 -16.58
CA VAL A 280 -4.73 4.88 -17.84
C VAL A 280 -3.85 5.45 -18.95
N SER A 281 -3.05 6.49 -18.65
CA SER A 281 -2.10 7.08 -19.60
C SER A 281 -1.09 6.06 -20.11
N LEU A 282 -0.45 5.33 -19.20
CA LEU A 282 0.57 4.33 -19.58
C LEU A 282 -0.03 3.11 -20.27
N SER A 283 -1.14 2.56 -19.76
CA SER A 283 -1.72 1.33 -20.31
C SER A 283 -2.39 1.52 -21.66
N LYS A 284 -2.94 2.72 -21.93
CA LYS A 284 -3.60 3.05 -23.20
C LYS A 284 -2.72 3.86 -24.14
N ASN A 285 -1.52 4.26 -23.71
CA ASN A 285 -0.61 5.11 -24.45
C ASN A 285 -1.28 6.41 -24.94
N ILE A 286 -1.95 7.12 -24.01
CA ILE A 286 -2.60 8.42 -24.25
C ILE A 286 -1.99 9.53 -23.39
N PRO A 287 -2.15 10.82 -23.79
CA PRO A 287 -1.68 11.95 -22.97
C PRO A 287 -2.28 11.93 -21.57
N ILE A 288 -1.50 12.41 -20.58
CA ILE A 288 -1.92 12.40 -19.16
C ILE A 288 -3.17 13.27 -18.93
N GLU A 289 -3.31 14.37 -19.66
CA GLU A 289 -4.45 15.27 -19.57
C GLU A 289 -5.73 14.59 -20.04
N GLU A 290 -5.65 13.78 -21.10
CA GLU A 290 -6.76 12.97 -21.60
C GLU A 290 -7.12 11.87 -20.60
N ALA A 291 -6.12 11.16 -20.07
CA ALA A 291 -6.31 10.13 -19.06
C ALA A 291 -6.94 10.73 -17.77
N ARG A 292 -6.50 11.92 -17.36
CA ARG A 292 -7.08 12.64 -16.21
C ARG A 292 -8.56 12.92 -16.41
N LYS A 293 -8.94 13.44 -17.57
CA LYS A 293 -10.34 13.70 -17.91
C LYS A 293 -11.18 12.43 -17.88
N LEU A 294 -10.67 11.33 -18.45
CA LEU A 294 -11.37 10.04 -18.45
C LEU A 294 -11.59 9.51 -17.02
N THR A 295 -10.62 9.63 -16.13
CA THR A 295 -10.74 9.18 -14.73
C THR A 295 -11.68 10.05 -13.92
N GLU A 296 -11.69 11.37 -14.12
CA GLU A 296 -12.65 12.29 -13.53
C GLU A 296 -14.08 12.02 -14.02
N ASP A 297 -14.25 11.78 -15.33
CA ASP A 297 -15.55 11.44 -15.91
C ASP A 297 -16.06 10.08 -15.39
N ALA A 298 -15.17 9.08 -15.22
CA ALA A 298 -15.55 7.79 -14.64
C ALA A 298 -16.02 7.90 -13.20
N LEU A 299 -15.42 8.79 -12.42
CA LEU A 299 -15.82 9.04 -11.03
C LEU A 299 -17.13 9.85 -10.99
N SER A 300 -17.20 10.99 -11.66
CA SER A 300 -18.34 11.92 -11.61
C SER A 300 -19.61 11.35 -12.22
N SER A 301 -19.51 10.51 -13.25
CA SER A 301 -20.67 9.83 -13.86
C SER A 301 -21.20 8.64 -13.07
N GLY A 302 -20.50 8.21 -11.99
CA GLY A 302 -20.85 7.03 -11.20
C GLY A 302 -20.42 5.69 -11.83
N LYS A 303 -19.75 5.66 -12.99
CA LYS A 303 -19.27 4.42 -13.62
C LYS A 303 -18.32 3.64 -12.73
N ALA A 304 -17.41 4.33 -12.04
CA ALA A 304 -16.50 3.71 -11.10
C ALA A 304 -17.23 3.07 -9.91
N PHE A 305 -18.29 3.73 -9.39
CA PHE A 305 -19.09 3.19 -8.31
C PHE A 305 -19.89 1.94 -8.74
N GLU A 306 -20.49 1.95 -9.93
CA GLU A 306 -21.14 0.73 -10.47
C GLU A 306 -20.13 -0.41 -10.63
N LYS A 307 -18.94 -0.12 -11.17
CA LYS A 307 -17.86 -1.11 -11.29
C LYS A 307 -17.41 -1.67 -9.92
N PHE A 308 -17.34 -0.84 -8.89
CA PHE A 308 -17.04 -1.28 -7.53
C PHE A 308 -18.10 -2.25 -7.01
N LYS A 309 -19.38 -1.95 -7.18
CA LYS A 309 -20.48 -2.85 -6.79
C LYS A 309 -20.44 -4.19 -7.53
N GLU A 310 -20.16 -4.15 -8.85
CA GLU A 310 -19.98 -5.37 -9.66
C GLU A 310 -18.82 -6.22 -9.14
N TRP A 311 -17.67 -5.59 -8.88
CA TRP A 311 -16.49 -6.27 -8.37
C TRP A 311 -16.77 -6.92 -7.01
N ILE A 312 -17.27 -6.16 -6.04
CA ILE A 312 -17.56 -6.66 -4.71
C ILE A 312 -18.53 -7.85 -4.77
N SER A 313 -19.65 -7.70 -5.49
CA SER A 313 -20.66 -8.73 -5.63
C SER A 313 -20.11 -10.01 -6.30
N SER A 314 -19.28 -9.87 -7.32
CA SER A 314 -18.75 -11.01 -8.06
C SER A 314 -17.67 -11.79 -7.31
N GLN A 315 -16.99 -11.17 -6.32
CA GLN A 315 -16.12 -11.85 -5.37
C GLN A 315 -16.83 -12.29 -4.06
N GLY A 316 -18.17 -12.38 -4.07
CA GLY A 316 -18.97 -12.92 -2.97
C GLY A 316 -19.40 -11.89 -1.94
N GLY A 317 -18.91 -10.65 -2.00
CA GLY A 317 -19.27 -9.60 -1.06
C GLY A 317 -20.71 -9.12 -1.25
N LYS A 318 -21.36 -8.74 -0.17
CA LYS A 318 -22.75 -8.24 -0.18
C LYS A 318 -22.82 -6.85 -0.81
N ARG A 319 -23.41 -6.77 -2.00
CA ARG A 319 -23.60 -5.53 -2.75
C ARG A 319 -24.40 -4.48 -1.95
N GLU A 320 -25.38 -4.91 -1.19
CA GLU A 320 -26.22 -4.02 -0.36
C GLU A 320 -25.41 -3.25 0.69
N TRP A 321 -24.27 -3.77 1.16
CA TRP A 321 -23.39 -3.06 2.09
C TRP A 321 -22.67 -1.88 1.41
N ILE A 322 -22.41 -2.00 0.11
CA ILE A 322 -21.81 -0.92 -0.67
C ILE A 322 -22.84 0.15 -1.05
N GLU A 323 -24.08 -0.25 -1.29
CA GLU A 323 -25.19 0.67 -1.57
C GLU A 323 -25.64 1.43 -0.32
N ASN A 324 -25.64 0.74 0.83
CA ASN A 324 -25.98 1.29 2.15
C ASN A 324 -24.87 0.95 3.17
N THR A 325 -23.97 1.88 3.40
CA THR A 325 -22.83 1.73 4.32
C THR A 325 -23.24 1.66 5.80
N ASP A 326 -24.50 1.95 6.16
CA ASP A 326 -25.01 1.76 7.52
C ASP A 326 -25.10 0.29 7.94
N LEU A 327 -25.01 -0.64 7.00
CA LEU A 327 -25.02 -2.09 7.23
C LEU A 327 -23.67 -2.62 7.74
N PHE A 328 -22.59 -1.85 7.60
CA PHE A 328 -21.30 -2.25 8.18
C PHE A 328 -21.39 -2.37 9.70
N PRO A 329 -20.64 -3.32 10.31
CA PRO A 329 -20.59 -3.45 11.77
C PRO A 329 -20.16 -2.13 12.40
N LYS A 330 -20.88 -1.74 13.46
CA LYS A 330 -20.58 -0.53 14.23
C LYS A 330 -19.90 -0.94 15.54
N ALA A 331 -18.86 -0.20 15.91
CA ALA A 331 -18.24 -0.35 17.22
C ALA A 331 -19.27 -0.09 18.33
N THR A 332 -19.16 -0.84 19.42
CA THR A 332 -20.07 -0.71 20.57
C THR A 332 -19.81 0.56 21.38
N HIS A 333 -18.61 1.12 21.28
CA HIS A 333 -18.18 2.30 22.02
C HIS A 333 -17.56 3.33 21.09
N SER A 334 -17.76 4.61 21.42
CA SER A 334 -17.10 5.73 20.76
C SER A 334 -16.65 6.77 21.78
N PHE A 335 -15.56 7.48 21.47
CA PHE A 335 -14.99 8.51 22.32
C PHE A 335 -14.52 9.69 21.46
N GLU A 336 -15.03 10.89 21.74
CA GLU A 336 -14.60 12.12 21.07
C GLU A 336 -13.40 12.76 21.77
N ILE A 337 -12.34 13.02 21.02
CA ILE A 337 -11.20 13.80 21.49
C ILE A 337 -11.47 15.27 21.17
N LYS A 338 -11.50 16.10 22.22
CA LYS A 338 -11.78 17.54 22.10
C LYS A 338 -10.50 18.37 22.16
N ALA A 339 -10.48 19.48 21.40
CA ALA A 339 -9.42 20.50 21.49
C ALA A 339 -9.44 21.18 22.87
N GLU A 340 -8.30 21.27 23.53
CA GLU A 340 -8.16 21.91 24.83
C GLU A 340 -7.90 23.43 24.74
N LYS A 341 -7.50 23.92 23.55
CA LYS A 341 -7.16 25.31 23.26
C LYS A 341 -7.50 25.71 21.82
N ASP A 342 -7.53 27.01 21.58
CA ASP A 342 -7.65 27.59 20.24
C ASP A 342 -6.28 27.52 19.53
N GLY A 343 -6.28 27.52 18.20
CA GLY A 343 -5.09 27.54 17.39
C GLY A 343 -5.25 26.85 16.03
N TYR A 344 -4.16 26.25 15.55
CA TYR A 344 -4.09 25.46 14.31
C TYR A 344 -3.36 24.15 14.61
N ILE A 345 -3.75 23.05 13.97
CA ILE A 345 -2.95 21.83 13.99
C ILE A 345 -1.77 22.04 13.05
N SER A 346 -0.57 22.17 13.62
CA SER A 346 0.65 22.46 12.83
C SER A 346 1.30 21.20 12.27
N LYS A 347 1.08 20.04 12.94
CA LYS A 347 1.62 18.75 12.51
C LYS A 347 0.76 17.61 13.04
N MET A 348 0.68 16.55 12.26
CA MET A 348 0.16 15.24 12.66
C MET A 348 1.23 14.19 12.35
N ASP A 349 1.59 13.38 13.33
CA ASP A 349 2.42 12.21 13.09
C ASP A 349 1.54 11.04 12.66
N ALA A 350 1.54 10.75 11.36
CA ALA A 350 0.66 9.74 10.80
C ALA A 350 0.95 8.33 11.35
N GLU A 351 2.22 7.99 11.62
CA GLU A 351 2.60 6.70 12.24
C GLU A 351 1.96 6.53 13.61
N SER A 352 2.08 7.54 14.48
CA SER A 352 1.47 7.51 15.82
C SER A 352 -0.06 7.41 15.76
N ILE A 353 -0.71 8.05 14.78
CA ILE A 353 -2.15 7.91 14.57
C ILE A 353 -2.51 6.49 14.10
N GLY A 354 -1.70 5.90 13.22
CA GLY A 354 -1.84 4.51 12.82
C GLY A 354 -1.70 3.55 14.01
N ILE A 355 -0.70 3.77 14.87
CA ILE A 355 -0.53 2.99 16.11
C ILE A 355 -1.76 3.16 17.03
N ALA A 356 -2.30 4.38 17.18
CA ALA A 356 -3.51 4.58 17.97
C ALA A 356 -4.70 3.77 17.43
N SER A 357 -4.82 3.61 16.11
CA SER A 357 -5.86 2.76 15.52
C SER A 357 -5.64 1.26 15.80
N VAL A 358 -4.38 0.80 15.84
CA VAL A 358 -4.04 -0.59 16.24
C VAL A 358 -4.43 -0.83 17.69
N ILE A 359 -4.12 0.10 18.60
CA ILE A 359 -4.51 0.02 20.04
C ILE A 359 -6.04 -0.12 20.20
N LEU A 360 -6.83 0.52 19.30
CA LEU A 360 -8.30 0.38 19.31
C LEU A 360 -8.78 -0.98 18.80
N GLY A 361 -7.92 -1.79 18.17
CA GLY A 361 -8.24 -3.10 17.61
C GLY A 361 -8.34 -3.15 16.08
N ALA A 362 -8.05 -2.04 15.38
CA ALA A 362 -8.14 -2.00 13.92
C ALA A 362 -6.97 -2.71 13.19
N GLY A 363 -5.93 -3.11 13.91
CA GLY A 363 -4.76 -3.82 13.38
C GLY A 363 -4.31 -4.95 14.30
N ARG A 364 -3.18 -5.58 13.95
CA ARG A 364 -2.57 -6.66 14.72
C ARG A 364 -1.25 -6.20 15.34
N GLU A 365 -1.06 -6.42 16.62
CA GLU A 365 0.25 -6.33 17.28
C GLU A 365 1.02 -7.64 17.09
N THR A 366 0.32 -8.77 17.14
CA THR A 366 0.84 -10.11 16.90
C THR A 366 0.07 -10.81 15.76
N LYS A 367 0.63 -11.89 15.19
CA LYS A 367 -0.04 -12.65 14.12
C LYS A 367 -1.31 -13.36 14.56
N GLU A 368 -1.43 -13.62 15.85
CA GLU A 368 -2.52 -14.32 16.52
C GLU A 368 -3.71 -13.41 16.81
N ASP A 369 -3.51 -12.08 16.75
CA ASP A 369 -4.56 -11.12 17.11
C ASP A 369 -5.72 -11.15 16.11
N THR A 370 -6.93 -11.06 16.65
CA THR A 370 -8.16 -10.89 15.88
C THR A 370 -8.44 -9.40 15.69
N ILE A 371 -8.64 -8.97 14.46
CA ILE A 371 -8.99 -7.58 14.13
C ILE A 371 -10.46 -7.31 14.46
N ASP A 372 -10.74 -6.21 15.16
CA ASP A 372 -12.06 -5.61 15.21
C ASP A 372 -12.28 -4.77 13.94
N MET A 373 -13.08 -5.29 13.01
CA MET A 373 -13.35 -4.63 11.72
C MET A 373 -14.06 -3.29 11.85
N SER A 374 -14.73 -3.04 12.99
CA SER A 374 -15.43 -1.79 13.28
C SER A 374 -14.60 -0.74 14.00
N ALA A 375 -13.44 -1.15 14.54
CA ALA A 375 -12.54 -0.25 15.26
C ALA A 375 -11.79 0.70 14.33
N GLY A 376 -11.44 1.87 14.86
CA GLY A 376 -10.64 2.86 14.15
C GLY A 376 -10.83 4.28 14.63
N ILE A 377 -10.42 5.22 13.79
CA ILE A 377 -10.41 6.66 14.06
C ILE A 377 -11.06 7.40 12.89
N VAL A 378 -11.94 8.32 13.19
CA VAL A 378 -12.45 9.31 12.22
C VAL A 378 -11.86 10.67 12.59
N LEU A 379 -11.07 11.26 11.70
CA LEU A 379 -10.48 12.57 11.86
C LEU A 379 -11.51 13.65 11.52
N ASN A 380 -11.74 14.57 12.44
CA ASN A 380 -12.59 15.75 12.23
C ASN A 380 -11.74 16.98 11.91
N LYS A 381 -10.47 16.97 12.27
CA LYS A 381 -9.48 18.02 12.02
C LYS A 381 -8.17 17.43 11.57
N LYS A 382 -7.50 18.09 10.64
CA LYS A 382 -6.21 17.69 10.05
C LYS A 382 -5.17 18.80 10.14
N THR A 383 -3.94 18.50 9.75
CA THR A 383 -2.86 19.50 9.63
C THR A 383 -3.34 20.67 8.75
N GLY A 384 -3.15 21.89 9.24
CA GLY A 384 -3.61 23.13 8.60
C GLY A 384 -4.94 23.65 9.14
N ASP A 385 -5.78 22.81 9.73
CA ASP A 385 -7.09 23.22 10.22
C ASP A 385 -7.02 24.14 11.43
N LYS A 386 -7.87 25.17 11.42
CA LYS A 386 -8.15 26.00 12.59
C LYS A 386 -9.01 25.22 13.58
N ILE A 387 -8.67 25.31 14.86
CA ILE A 387 -9.40 24.69 15.98
C ILE A 387 -9.78 25.76 17.01
N ALA A 388 -10.94 25.57 17.61
CA ALA A 388 -11.39 26.28 18.80
C ALA A 388 -11.45 25.28 19.96
N LYS A 389 -11.26 25.77 21.19
CA LYS A 389 -11.43 24.96 22.39
C LYS A 389 -12.81 24.31 22.43
N GLY A 390 -12.84 22.98 22.57
CA GLY A 390 -14.08 22.19 22.54
C GLY A 390 -14.42 21.57 21.17
N ASP A 391 -13.76 21.98 20.08
CA ASP A 391 -13.92 21.31 18.77
C ASP A 391 -13.53 19.84 18.88
N THR A 392 -14.27 18.96 18.19
CA THR A 392 -13.89 17.55 18.04
C THR A 392 -12.72 17.43 17.07
N LEU A 393 -11.58 16.95 17.56
CA LEU A 393 -10.38 16.67 16.75
C LEU A 393 -10.51 15.35 16.01
N ALA A 394 -10.95 14.31 16.72
CA ALA A 394 -11.20 12.98 16.19
C ALA A 394 -12.22 12.23 17.03
N THR A 395 -12.84 11.20 16.43
CA THR A 395 -13.70 10.25 17.12
C THR A 395 -13.04 8.86 17.04
N LEU A 396 -12.84 8.24 18.18
CA LEU A 396 -12.30 6.89 18.33
C LEU A 396 -13.44 5.89 18.40
N TYR A 397 -13.30 4.73 17.78
CA TYR A 397 -14.28 3.64 17.74
C TYR A 397 -13.62 2.31 18.13
N THR A 398 -14.24 1.53 19.01
CA THR A 398 -13.76 0.21 19.44
C THR A 398 -14.86 -0.61 20.09
N CYS A 399 -14.71 -1.93 20.09
CA CYS A 399 -15.52 -2.84 20.91
C CYS A 399 -14.89 -3.10 22.31
N ASN A 400 -13.69 -2.56 22.58
CA ASN A 400 -12.98 -2.68 23.86
C ASN A 400 -12.78 -1.30 24.50
N GLU A 401 -13.68 -0.88 25.37
CA GLU A 401 -13.64 0.43 26.02
C GLU A 401 -12.34 0.71 26.79
N THR A 402 -11.64 -0.32 27.27
CA THR A 402 -10.41 -0.16 28.06
C THR A 402 -9.25 0.38 27.23
N SER A 403 -9.30 0.28 25.89
CA SER A 403 -8.28 0.79 24.98
C SER A 403 -8.31 2.32 24.78
N PHE A 404 -9.41 3.01 25.13
CA PHE A 404 -9.57 4.45 24.82
C PHE A 404 -8.49 5.33 25.43
N ASN A 405 -8.09 5.09 26.69
CA ASN A 405 -7.10 5.96 27.33
C ASN A 405 -5.75 5.90 26.60
N SER A 406 -5.25 4.70 26.34
CA SER A 406 -3.96 4.51 25.65
C SER A 406 -4.02 5.02 24.20
N ALA A 407 -5.11 4.77 23.49
CA ALA A 407 -5.30 5.27 22.14
C ALA A 407 -5.40 6.80 22.08
N LYS A 408 -6.14 7.42 23.03
CA LYS A 408 -6.22 8.88 23.18
C LYS A 408 -4.86 9.50 23.45
N GLU A 409 -4.09 8.97 24.40
CA GLU A 409 -2.76 9.46 24.72
C GLU A 409 -1.84 9.37 23.49
N LYS A 410 -1.87 8.25 22.79
CA LYS A 410 -1.10 8.05 21.57
C LYS A 410 -1.51 9.02 20.45
N TYR A 411 -2.82 9.23 20.23
CA TYR A 411 -3.33 10.19 19.26
C TYR A 411 -2.91 11.62 19.61
N LEU A 412 -3.07 12.04 20.86
CA LEU A 412 -2.70 13.40 21.27
C LEU A 412 -1.19 13.65 21.18
N SER A 413 -0.36 12.63 21.44
CA SER A 413 1.10 12.72 21.27
C SER A 413 1.53 12.91 19.81
N ALA A 414 0.64 12.61 18.83
CA ALA A 414 0.88 12.79 17.41
C ALA A 414 0.70 14.23 16.94
N LEU A 415 0.10 15.11 17.76
CA LEU A 415 -0.31 16.45 17.35
C LEU A 415 0.62 17.52 17.86
N GLU A 416 1.00 18.43 16.97
CA GLU A 416 1.60 19.73 17.33
C GLU A 416 0.65 20.86 16.94
N TYR A 417 0.72 21.97 17.71
CA TYR A 417 -0.19 23.11 17.53
C TYR A 417 0.58 24.40 17.31
N SER A 418 -0.02 25.32 16.55
CA SER A 418 0.48 26.67 16.32
C SER A 418 -0.60 27.72 16.63
N GLU A 419 -0.18 28.91 17.03
CA GLU A 419 -1.07 30.07 17.14
C GLU A 419 -1.38 30.69 15.79
N ASN A 420 -0.52 30.46 14.79
CA ASN A 420 -0.63 31.03 13.45
C ASN A 420 -0.99 29.96 12.42
N PRO A 421 -1.67 30.34 11.31
CA PRO A 421 -1.88 29.46 10.17
C PRO A 421 -0.55 28.93 9.64
N ILE A 422 -0.56 27.68 9.17
CA ILE A 422 0.60 27.06 8.53
C ILE A 422 0.34 26.84 7.04
N SER A 423 1.41 26.82 6.25
CA SER A 423 1.34 26.40 4.86
C SER A 423 1.34 24.86 4.79
N GLU A 424 0.33 24.29 4.16
CA GLU A 424 0.30 22.86 3.92
C GLU A 424 1.36 22.43 2.90
N LYS A 425 1.97 21.27 3.13
CA LYS A 425 2.85 20.63 2.16
C LYS A 425 2.04 20.12 0.97
N ALA A 426 2.68 20.04 -0.18
CA ALA A 426 2.07 19.45 -1.37
C ALA A 426 1.60 18.03 -1.09
N LEU A 427 0.46 17.66 -1.65
CA LEU A 427 -0.11 16.31 -1.55
C LEU A 427 0.64 15.30 -2.44
N ILE A 428 1.10 15.77 -3.60
CA ILE A 428 1.90 15.01 -4.57
C ILE A 428 3.22 15.77 -4.76
N TYR A 429 4.35 15.11 -4.50
CA TYR A 429 5.68 15.69 -4.65
C TYR A 429 6.24 15.57 -6.06
N GLY A 430 5.76 14.61 -6.84
CA GLY A 430 6.17 14.43 -8.23
C GLY A 430 5.78 13.06 -8.81
N VAL A 431 6.05 12.92 -10.11
CA VAL A 431 5.86 11.69 -10.87
C VAL A 431 7.18 11.31 -11.54
N ILE A 432 7.58 10.05 -11.44
CA ILE A 432 8.76 9.47 -12.09
C ILE A 432 8.28 8.47 -13.16
N LYS A 433 8.87 8.56 -14.38
CA LYS A 433 8.54 7.69 -15.52
C LYS A 433 9.79 7.07 -16.12
#